data_7a3f3aca8c3bce63d119e5d0365f9840
#
_entry.id   7a3f3aca8c3bce63d119e5d0365f9840
#
_cell.length_a   1.000
_cell.length_b   1.000
_cell.length_c   1.000
_cell.angle_alpha   90.00
_cell.angle_beta   90.00
_cell.angle_gamma   90.00
#
_symmetry.space_group_name_H-M   'P 1'
#
loop_
_entity.id
_entity.type
_entity.pdbx_description
1 polymer ?
#
loop_
_entity_poly.entity_id
_entity_poly.type
_entity_poly.pdbx_seq_one_letter_code
_entity_poly.pdbx_strand_id
1 'polypeptide(L)'
;MREALKNAVHNAILLECKLPHQESGLDKSCLSSQNDICFSNSNPQEISKIIYNGIVEFAINEYEIDYNALEREQRKAILSRIRYNPEASEDTKLKYGFYGEVLLDLILRVFLNTSVLAARGYFYSPIENSEAKGFDAFHLMEREGNIDLWFGEAKFYVQYKSAITP
;
A
#
# COMPACT_ATOMS: atom_id res chain seq x y z
N MET A 1 -2.78 1.25 13.23
CA MET A 1 -1.74 0.34 12.64
C MET A 1 -0.74 -0.07 13.71
N ARG A 2 -0.32 -1.34 13.72
CA ARG A 2 0.62 -1.93 14.70
C ARG A 2 2.00 -1.25 14.65
N GLU A 3 2.59 -0.99 15.82
CA GLU A 3 3.89 -0.35 15.94
C GLU A 3 5.03 -1.18 15.31
N ALA A 4 4.98 -2.50 15.47
CA ALA A 4 5.96 -3.40 14.86
C ALA A 4 5.96 -3.31 13.31
N LEU A 5 4.78 -3.10 12.69
CA LEU A 5 4.66 -2.93 11.25
C LEU A 5 5.20 -1.56 10.81
N LYS A 6 4.92 -0.48 11.56
CA LYS A 6 5.49 0.86 11.30
C LYS A 6 7.02 0.80 11.29
N ASN A 7 7.60 0.18 12.32
CA ASN A 7 9.05 0.04 12.44
C ASN A 7 9.63 -0.78 11.29
N ALA A 8 8.96 -1.85 10.86
CA ALA A 8 9.40 -2.64 9.71
C ALA A 8 9.41 -1.82 8.41
N VAL A 9 8.38 -1.00 8.18
CA VAL A 9 8.30 -0.09 7.02
C VAL A 9 9.41 0.96 7.07
N HIS A 10 9.62 1.61 8.21
CA HIS A 10 10.71 2.58 8.40
C HIS A 10 12.10 1.98 8.17
N ASN A 11 12.31 0.72 8.58
CA ASN A 11 13.59 0.05 8.40
C ASN A 11 13.84 -0.39 6.96
N ALA A 12 12.79 -0.65 6.18
CA ALA A 12 12.92 -1.10 4.80
C ALA A 12 12.97 0.06 3.80
N ILE A 13 12.37 1.20 4.12
CA ILE A 13 12.29 2.37 3.24
C ILE A 13 12.98 3.54 3.93
N LEU A 14 14.18 3.87 3.52
CA LEU A 14 15.03 4.84 4.22
C LEU A 14 15.27 6.14 3.48
N LEU A 15 15.22 6.13 2.16
CA LEU A 15 15.65 7.27 1.38
C LEU A 15 14.43 8.13 1.01
N GLU A 16 14.43 9.35 1.52
CA GLU A 16 13.55 10.40 1.05
C GLU A 16 14.39 11.43 0.31
N CYS A 17 14.06 11.73 -0.94
CA CYS A 17 14.70 12.79 -1.69
C CYS A 17 13.66 13.75 -2.26
N LYS A 18 13.95 15.04 -2.21
CA LYS A 18 13.14 16.06 -2.87
C LYS A 18 13.51 16.09 -4.35
N LEU A 19 12.50 15.97 -5.20
CA LEU A 19 12.71 16.10 -6.63
C LEU A 19 12.98 17.57 -7.02
N PRO A 20 13.82 17.83 -8.02
CA PRO A 20 14.06 19.18 -8.51
C PRO A 20 12.77 19.77 -9.14
N HIS A 21 12.70 21.09 -9.25
CA HIS A 21 11.59 21.84 -9.85
C HIS A 21 10.28 21.83 -9.05
N GLN A 22 10.33 22.42 -7.85
CA GLN A 22 9.13 22.70 -7.04
C GLN A 22 8.40 24.00 -7.43
N GLU A 23 8.60 24.49 -8.64
CA GLU A 23 8.05 25.77 -9.12
C GLU A 23 6.53 25.82 -9.16
N SER A 24 5.86 24.67 -9.08
CA SER A 24 4.39 24.58 -9.10
C SER A 24 3.74 24.59 -7.72
N GLY A 25 4.50 24.79 -6.64
CA GLY A 25 3.98 24.73 -5.27
C GLY A 25 3.56 23.32 -4.80
N LEU A 26 3.85 22.30 -5.58
CA LEU A 26 3.60 20.90 -5.21
C LEU A 26 4.84 20.31 -4.55
N ASP A 27 4.68 19.77 -3.36
CA ASP A 27 5.72 18.98 -2.73
C ASP A 27 5.93 17.67 -3.50
N LYS A 28 7.12 17.50 -4.06
CA LYS A 28 7.53 16.28 -4.75
C LYS A 28 8.61 15.60 -3.94
N SER A 29 8.36 14.38 -3.52
CA SER A 29 9.33 13.56 -2.82
C SER A 29 9.42 12.18 -3.47
N CYS A 30 10.56 11.54 -3.30
CA CYS A 30 10.81 10.17 -3.70
C CYS A 30 11.23 9.39 -2.46
N LEU A 31 10.59 8.26 -2.23
CA LEU A 31 10.97 7.29 -1.20
C LEU A 31 11.57 6.09 -1.88
N SER A 32 12.67 5.59 -1.36
CA SER A 32 13.38 4.44 -1.89
C SER A 32 13.66 3.43 -0.77
N SER A 33 13.76 2.16 -1.11
CA SER A 33 14.17 1.13 -0.15
C SER A 33 15.65 1.22 0.16
N GLN A 34 16.04 0.69 1.34
CA GLN A 34 17.46 0.50 1.65
C GLN A 34 18.16 -0.31 0.55
N ASN A 35 19.36 0.11 0.19
CA ASN A 35 20.17 -0.51 -0.85
C ASN A 35 19.57 -0.41 -2.27
N ASP A 36 18.62 0.47 -2.47
CA ASP A 36 18.09 0.73 -3.79
C ASP A 36 19.09 1.54 -4.62
N ILE A 37 19.38 1.04 -5.79
CA ILE A 37 20.14 1.78 -6.80
C ILE A 37 19.15 2.22 -7.85
N CYS A 38 18.53 3.38 -7.66
CA CYS A 38 17.62 3.97 -8.63
C CYS A 38 16.67 2.94 -9.28
N PHE A 39 15.51 2.70 -8.66
CA PHE A 39 14.44 1.87 -9.23
C PHE A 39 14.61 0.35 -9.17
N SER A 40 15.63 -0.19 -8.51
CA SER A 40 15.72 -1.61 -8.21
C SER A 40 15.61 -1.86 -6.72
N ASN A 41 14.70 -2.71 -6.31
CA ASN A 41 14.60 -3.14 -4.93
C ASN A 41 15.59 -4.28 -4.68
N SER A 42 16.64 -4.01 -3.92
CA SER A 42 17.65 -5.01 -3.57
C SER A 42 17.25 -5.91 -2.40
N ASN A 43 16.15 -5.61 -1.72
CA ASN A 43 15.65 -6.40 -0.58
C ASN A 43 14.20 -6.87 -0.75
N PRO A 44 13.91 -7.71 -1.76
CA PRO A 44 12.55 -8.16 -2.05
C PRO A 44 11.91 -8.96 -0.92
N GLN A 45 12.71 -9.65 -0.09
CA GLN A 45 12.20 -10.43 1.03
C GLN A 45 11.61 -9.54 2.12
N GLU A 46 12.22 -8.41 2.42
CA GLU A 46 11.70 -7.48 3.42
C GLU A 46 10.44 -6.78 2.93
N ILE A 47 10.42 -6.33 1.68
CA ILE A 47 9.22 -5.76 1.08
C ILE A 47 8.07 -6.78 1.06
N SER A 48 8.35 -8.03 0.71
CA SER A 48 7.34 -9.10 0.73
C SER A 48 6.78 -9.33 2.14
N LYS A 49 7.63 -9.32 3.17
CA LYS A 49 7.19 -9.42 4.57
C LYS A 49 6.34 -8.23 5.00
N ILE A 50 6.70 -7.02 4.59
CA ILE A 50 5.94 -5.81 4.89
C ILE A 50 4.56 -5.89 4.25
N ILE A 51 4.47 -6.24 2.96
CA ILE A 51 3.20 -6.41 2.25
C ILE A 51 2.36 -7.48 2.96
N TYR A 52 2.92 -8.66 3.23
CA TYR A 52 2.22 -9.75 3.89
C TYR A 52 1.69 -9.36 5.27
N ASN A 53 2.48 -8.66 6.07
CA ASN A 53 2.06 -8.22 7.40
C ASN A 53 1.08 -7.03 7.35
N GLY A 54 1.16 -6.19 6.33
CA GLY A 54 0.32 -5.00 6.16
C GLY A 54 -1.06 -5.29 5.59
N ILE A 55 -1.26 -6.48 5.02
CA ILE A 55 -2.50 -6.83 4.32
C ILE A 55 -3.73 -6.77 5.23
N VAL A 56 -3.58 -6.98 6.52
CA VAL A 56 -4.68 -6.91 7.49
C VAL A 56 -5.21 -5.50 7.61
N GLU A 57 -4.32 -4.54 7.89
CA GLU A 57 -4.67 -3.14 8.06
C GLU A 57 -5.11 -2.48 6.76
N PHE A 58 -4.63 -2.97 5.62
CA PHE A 58 -5.07 -2.54 4.30
C PHE A 58 -6.50 -3.01 3.99
N ALA A 59 -6.82 -4.27 4.29
CA ALA A 59 -8.04 -4.92 3.85
C ALA A 59 -9.22 -4.81 4.83
N ILE A 60 -8.95 -4.55 6.12
CA ILE A 60 -9.93 -4.54 7.21
C ILE A 60 -9.83 -3.21 7.95
N ASN A 61 -10.98 -2.60 8.25
CA ASN A 61 -10.99 -1.37 9.06
C ASN A 61 -10.38 -1.63 10.43
N GLU A 62 -9.56 -0.70 10.92
CA GLU A 62 -8.77 -0.87 12.14
C GLU A 62 -9.60 -1.23 13.36
N TYR A 63 -10.82 -0.68 13.49
CA TYR A 63 -11.75 -0.97 14.61
C TYR A 63 -12.38 -2.36 14.54
N GLU A 64 -12.26 -3.08 13.41
CA GLU A 64 -12.76 -4.45 13.24
C GLU A 64 -11.67 -5.52 13.44
N ILE A 65 -10.39 -5.12 13.54
CA ILE A 65 -9.28 -6.05 13.66
C ILE A 65 -9.14 -6.56 15.08
N ASP A 66 -9.23 -7.89 15.25
CA ASP A 66 -8.86 -8.54 16.51
C ASP A 66 -7.36 -8.84 16.52
N TYR A 67 -6.58 -7.93 17.08
CA TYR A 67 -5.12 -8.06 17.17
C TYR A 67 -4.64 -9.24 18.03
N ASN A 68 -5.51 -9.84 18.85
CA ASN A 68 -5.18 -11.05 19.61
C ASN A 68 -5.34 -12.32 18.77
N ALA A 69 -6.02 -12.23 17.62
CA ALA A 69 -6.24 -13.33 16.69
C ALA A 69 -5.69 -12.99 15.28
N LEU A 70 -4.51 -12.40 15.21
CA LEU A 70 -3.95 -11.82 14.00
C LEU A 70 -3.85 -12.80 12.82
N GLU A 71 -3.51 -14.05 13.05
CA GLU A 71 -3.47 -15.08 11.99
C GLU A 71 -4.85 -15.32 11.36
N ARG A 72 -5.91 -15.30 12.17
CA ARG A 72 -7.29 -15.42 11.68
C ARG A 72 -7.66 -14.20 10.84
N GLU A 73 -7.34 -13.00 11.33
CA GLU A 73 -7.60 -11.76 10.58
C GLU A 73 -6.81 -11.69 9.28
N GLN A 74 -5.57 -12.17 9.27
CA GLN A 74 -4.75 -12.27 8.07
C GLN A 74 -5.35 -13.22 7.03
N ARG A 75 -5.81 -14.39 7.45
CA ARG A 75 -6.50 -15.33 6.58
C ARG A 75 -7.80 -14.72 6.02
N LYS A 76 -8.58 -14.03 6.85
CA LYS A 76 -9.79 -13.32 6.46
C LYS A 76 -9.47 -12.22 5.43
N ALA A 77 -8.43 -11.41 5.66
CA ALA A 77 -7.97 -10.37 4.74
C ALA A 77 -7.62 -10.96 3.37
N ILE A 78 -6.77 -11.99 3.35
CA ILE A 78 -6.27 -12.60 2.11
C ILE A 78 -7.41 -13.26 1.31
N LEU A 79 -8.22 -14.09 1.94
CA LEU A 79 -9.19 -14.93 1.24
C LEU A 79 -10.52 -14.22 0.96
N SER A 80 -10.99 -13.39 1.89
CA SER A 80 -12.33 -12.81 1.79
C SER A 80 -12.34 -11.37 1.28
N ARG A 81 -11.32 -10.57 1.61
CA ARG A 81 -11.27 -9.16 1.25
C ARG A 81 -10.46 -8.92 -0.02
N ILE A 82 -9.25 -9.47 -0.08
CA ILE A 82 -8.37 -9.37 -1.26
C ILE A 82 -8.73 -10.40 -2.33
N ARG A 83 -9.32 -11.53 -1.93
CA ARG A 83 -9.70 -12.65 -2.82
C ARG A 83 -8.51 -13.24 -3.56
N TYR A 84 -7.38 -13.31 -2.88
CA TYR A 84 -6.20 -13.96 -3.42
C TYR A 84 -6.49 -15.42 -3.72
N ASN A 85 -6.18 -15.86 -4.95
CA ASN A 85 -6.26 -17.25 -5.36
C ASN A 85 -4.89 -17.94 -5.25
N PRO A 86 -4.67 -18.78 -4.24
CA PRO A 86 -3.40 -19.50 -4.08
C PRO A 86 -3.10 -20.49 -5.20
N GLU A 87 -4.13 -20.98 -5.89
CA GLU A 87 -4.01 -21.95 -6.99
C GLU A 87 -3.77 -21.28 -8.36
N ALA A 88 -3.77 -19.96 -8.42
CA ALA A 88 -3.45 -19.23 -9.66
C ALA A 88 -2.00 -19.51 -10.08
N SER A 89 -1.74 -19.45 -11.41
CA SER A 89 -0.38 -19.54 -11.92
C SER A 89 0.53 -18.41 -11.39
N GLU A 90 1.82 -18.64 -11.33
CA GLU A 90 2.80 -17.63 -10.88
C GLU A 90 2.71 -16.36 -11.72
N ASP A 91 2.54 -16.47 -13.05
CA ASP A 91 2.34 -15.32 -13.93
C ASP A 91 1.08 -14.52 -13.59
N THR A 92 0.02 -15.17 -13.15
CA THR A 92 -1.20 -14.52 -12.68
C THR A 92 -0.97 -13.84 -11.34
N LYS A 93 -0.30 -14.50 -10.40
CA LYS A 93 0.03 -13.95 -9.08
C LYS A 93 0.90 -12.69 -9.20
N LEU A 94 1.87 -12.68 -10.11
CA LEU A 94 2.72 -11.50 -10.35
C LEU A 94 1.97 -10.28 -10.91
N LYS A 95 0.78 -10.49 -11.47
CA LYS A 95 -0.08 -9.42 -12.02
C LYS A 95 -1.08 -8.84 -11.01
N TYR A 96 -1.13 -9.36 -9.79
CA TYR A 96 -2.02 -8.81 -8.77
C TYR A 96 -1.57 -7.40 -8.35
N GLY A 97 -2.38 -6.40 -8.70
CA GLY A 97 -2.10 -4.99 -8.39
C GLY A 97 -2.05 -4.67 -6.90
N PHE A 98 -2.76 -5.46 -6.08
CA PHE A 98 -2.88 -5.19 -4.65
C PHE A 98 -1.54 -5.14 -3.90
N TYR A 99 -0.47 -5.74 -4.40
CA TYR A 99 0.85 -5.62 -3.78
C TYR A 99 1.32 -4.16 -3.71
N GLY A 100 1.14 -3.45 -4.83
CA GLY A 100 1.45 -2.02 -4.89
C GLY A 100 0.50 -1.18 -4.04
N GLU A 101 -0.78 -1.55 -4.02
CA GLU A 101 -1.80 -0.86 -3.22
C GLU A 101 -1.52 -0.99 -1.71
N VAL A 102 -1.17 -2.19 -1.22
CA VAL A 102 -0.77 -2.40 0.18
C VAL A 102 0.45 -1.57 0.53
N LEU A 103 1.47 -1.58 -0.34
CA LEU A 103 2.69 -0.82 -0.09
C LEU A 103 2.42 0.69 -0.07
N LEU A 104 1.60 1.20 -1.00
CA LEU A 104 1.18 2.60 -1.04
C LEU A 104 0.46 3.00 0.25
N ASP A 105 -0.51 2.21 0.71
CA ASP A 105 -1.25 2.44 1.96
C ASP A 105 -0.28 2.56 3.15
N LEU A 106 0.67 1.63 3.26
CA LEU A 106 1.66 1.64 4.34
C LEU A 106 2.58 2.86 4.30
N ILE A 107 3.04 3.25 3.10
CA ILE A 107 3.87 4.44 2.92
C ILE A 107 3.10 5.70 3.34
N LEU A 108 1.87 5.86 2.90
CA LEU A 108 1.04 7.01 3.26
C LEU A 108 0.83 7.10 4.78
N ARG A 109 0.52 5.98 5.43
CA ARG A 109 0.33 5.96 6.90
C ARG A 109 1.61 6.25 7.67
N VAL A 110 2.74 5.68 7.24
CA VAL A 110 3.98 5.72 8.02
C VAL A 110 4.74 7.03 7.81
N PHE A 111 4.89 7.46 6.57
CA PHE A 111 5.73 8.62 6.24
C PHE A 111 4.94 9.93 6.18
N LEU A 112 3.66 9.88 5.83
CA LEU A 112 2.81 11.06 5.74
C LEU A 112 1.81 11.17 6.90
N ASN A 113 1.84 10.20 7.84
CA ASN A 113 0.97 10.17 9.01
C ASN A 113 -0.52 10.31 8.67
N THR A 114 -0.94 9.66 7.59
CA THR A 114 -2.33 9.68 7.13
C THR A 114 -3.16 8.60 7.82
N SER A 115 -4.47 8.80 7.85
CA SER A 115 -5.45 7.80 8.29
C SER A 115 -6.30 7.35 7.11
N VAL A 116 -6.56 6.06 7.01
CA VAL A 116 -7.43 5.51 5.96
C VAL A 116 -8.87 5.92 6.21
N LEU A 117 -9.55 6.42 5.19
CA LEU A 117 -10.97 6.75 5.27
C LEU A 117 -11.83 5.48 5.35
N ALA A 118 -11.50 4.48 4.53
CA ALA A 118 -12.12 3.15 4.58
C ALA A 118 -11.13 2.12 4.04
N ALA A 119 -11.04 0.96 4.69
CA ALA A 119 -10.16 -0.12 4.24
C ALA A 119 -10.53 -0.60 2.84
N ARG A 120 -9.52 -0.90 2.03
CA ARG A 120 -9.67 -1.24 0.61
C ARG A 120 -10.60 -2.42 0.36
N GLY A 121 -10.63 -3.41 1.25
CA GLY A 121 -11.52 -4.56 1.14
C GLY A 121 -13.03 -4.25 1.14
N TYR A 122 -13.43 -2.99 1.38
CA TYR A 122 -14.82 -2.53 1.31
C TYR A 122 -15.21 -1.90 -0.03
N PHE A 123 -14.26 -1.69 -0.93
CA PHE A 123 -14.50 -1.13 -2.26
C PHE A 123 -14.91 -2.17 -3.31
N TYR A 124 -15.29 -3.35 -2.89
CA TYR A 124 -15.79 -4.39 -3.78
C TYR A 124 -17.28 -4.20 -4.08
N SER A 125 -17.64 -4.20 -5.37
CA SER A 125 -19.02 -4.18 -5.83
C SER A 125 -19.55 -5.60 -6.05
N PRO A 126 -20.52 -6.07 -5.23
CA PRO A 126 -21.12 -7.39 -5.43
C PRO A 126 -21.90 -7.51 -6.75
N ILE A 127 -22.44 -6.40 -7.23
CA ILE A 127 -23.25 -6.35 -8.46
C ILE A 127 -22.37 -6.54 -9.70
N GLU A 128 -21.23 -5.87 -9.72
CA GLU A 128 -20.28 -5.96 -10.85
C GLU A 128 -19.31 -7.12 -10.71
N ASN A 129 -19.34 -7.82 -9.60
CA ASN A 129 -18.36 -8.86 -9.21
C ASN A 129 -16.89 -8.40 -9.37
N SER A 130 -16.66 -7.11 -9.16
CA SER A 130 -15.38 -6.43 -9.35
C SER A 130 -15.13 -5.41 -8.25
N GLU A 131 -13.90 -4.95 -8.11
CA GLU A 131 -13.58 -3.79 -7.31
C GLU A 131 -14.10 -2.50 -7.95
N ALA A 132 -14.52 -1.55 -7.13
CA ALA A 132 -14.84 -0.22 -7.61
C ALA A 132 -13.61 0.41 -8.26
N LYS A 133 -13.78 0.84 -9.51
CA LYS A 133 -12.72 1.53 -10.25
C LYS A 133 -12.49 2.91 -9.64
N GLY A 134 -11.25 3.32 -9.52
CA GLY A 134 -10.88 4.62 -8.97
C GLY A 134 -9.43 4.64 -8.49
N PHE A 135 -9.16 5.47 -7.51
CA PHE A 135 -7.85 5.54 -6.88
C PHE A 135 -7.59 4.32 -5.98
N ASP A 136 -6.32 3.95 -5.85
CA ASP A 136 -5.88 2.80 -5.06
C ASP A 136 -5.81 3.09 -3.56
N ALA A 137 -5.78 4.36 -3.17
CA ALA A 137 -5.79 4.78 -1.78
C ALA A 137 -6.66 6.02 -1.57
N PHE A 138 -7.38 6.03 -0.44
CA PHE A 138 -8.18 7.16 0.05
C PHE A 138 -7.82 7.41 1.51
N HIS A 139 -7.03 8.45 1.75
CA HIS A 139 -6.52 8.77 3.07
C HIS A 139 -6.89 10.18 3.50
N LEU A 140 -6.96 10.38 4.80
CA LEU A 140 -7.15 11.67 5.44
C LEU A 140 -5.88 12.06 6.18
N MET A 141 -5.54 13.33 6.15
CA MET A 141 -4.49 13.91 6.96
C MET A 141 -5.02 15.17 7.62
N GLU A 142 -4.88 15.24 8.94
CA GLU A 142 -5.15 16.45 9.69
C GLU A 142 -3.88 17.32 9.71
N ARG A 143 -4.00 18.55 9.23
CA ARG A 143 -2.93 19.54 9.25
C ARG A 143 -3.49 20.90 9.68
N GLU A 144 -2.99 21.43 10.79
CA GLU A 144 -3.34 22.80 11.27
C GLU A 144 -4.86 23.04 11.40
N GLY A 145 -5.61 22.01 11.84
CA GLY A 145 -7.06 22.07 11.98
C GLY A 145 -7.86 21.91 10.69
N ASN A 146 -7.19 21.67 9.58
CA ASN A 146 -7.81 21.31 8.30
C ASN A 146 -7.69 19.81 8.06
N ILE A 147 -8.60 19.28 7.26
CA ILE A 147 -8.56 17.87 6.82
C ILE A 147 -8.27 17.86 5.33
N ASP A 148 -7.13 17.30 4.97
CA ASP A 148 -6.74 17.06 3.60
C ASP A 148 -7.15 15.64 3.19
N LEU A 149 -7.75 15.52 2.00
CA LEU A 149 -8.08 14.24 1.39
C LEU A 149 -6.99 13.85 0.39
N TRP A 150 -6.37 12.70 0.61
CA TRP A 150 -5.29 12.18 -0.22
C TRP A 150 -5.81 11.05 -1.10
N PHE A 151 -5.52 11.15 -2.39
CA PHE A 151 -5.79 10.13 -3.39
C PHE A 151 -4.46 9.54 -3.85
N GLY A 152 -4.37 8.21 -3.85
CA GLY A 152 -3.17 7.50 -4.25
C GLY A 152 -3.43 6.56 -5.42
N GLU A 153 -2.43 6.43 -6.29
CA GLU A 153 -2.38 5.49 -7.40
C GLU A 153 -1.08 4.71 -7.34
N ALA A 154 -1.14 3.38 -7.42
CA ALA A 154 0.00 2.48 -7.42
C ALA A 154 0.18 1.82 -8.79
N LYS A 155 1.41 1.77 -9.27
CA LYS A 155 1.79 1.00 -10.45
C LYS A 155 2.84 -0.02 -10.06
N PHE A 156 2.45 -1.28 -10.00
CA PHE A 156 3.32 -2.38 -9.60
C PHE A 156 3.60 -3.30 -10.79
N TYR A 157 4.80 -3.16 -11.37
CA TYR A 157 5.20 -3.87 -12.57
C TYR A 157 6.57 -4.53 -12.39
N VAL A 158 6.79 -5.62 -13.12
CA VAL A 158 8.09 -6.30 -13.16
C VAL A 158 9.17 -5.44 -13.81
N GLN A 159 8.79 -4.58 -14.76
CA GLN A 159 9.71 -3.69 -15.46
C GLN A 159 9.28 -2.23 -15.33
N TYR A 160 10.21 -1.38 -14.94
CA TYR A 160 9.98 0.07 -14.76
C TYR A 160 9.36 0.73 -16.01
N LYS A 161 9.84 0.39 -17.21
CA LYS A 161 9.29 0.95 -18.46
C LYS A 161 7.79 0.72 -18.60
N SER A 162 7.28 -0.42 -18.15
CA SER A 162 5.86 -0.74 -18.20
C SER A 162 5.03 0.08 -17.21
N ALA A 163 5.64 0.60 -16.16
CA ALA A 163 4.96 1.42 -15.16
C ALA A 163 4.71 2.87 -15.62
N ILE A 164 5.54 3.40 -16.52
CA ILE A 164 5.51 4.80 -16.96
C ILE A 164 4.92 4.99 -18.36
N THR A 165 4.64 3.92 -19.07
CA THR A 165 3.97 3.98 -20.38
C THR A 165 2.46 3.93 -20.16
N PRO A 166 1.69 4.94 -20.58
CA PRO A 166 0.25 4.98 -20.43
C PRO A 166 -0.46 3.90 -21.26
#